data_c6f9f53aafbdcb5099a574f42ff94ee3
#
_entry.id   c6f9f53aafbdcb5099a574f42ff94ee3
#
_cell.length_a   1.000
_cell.length_b   1.000
_cell.length_c   1.000
_cell.angle_alpha   90.00
_cell.angle_beta   90.00
_cell.angle_gamma   90.00
#
_symmetry.space_group_name_H-M   'P 1'
#
loop_
_entity.id
_entity.type
_entity.pdbx_description
1 polymer ?
#
loop_
_entity_poly.entity_id
_entity_poly.type
_entity_poly.pdbx_seq_one_letter_code
_entity_poly.pdbx_strand_id
1 'polypeptide(L)'
;MGGDRATVLVVDDEPAIRLLCRVNLELEGYRVVEATSLGEARRLLAEGTIAAVLLDMRIGNERGETLLGELRDGGVPVIVVTGSAEIDAEWAKDADAVLGKPFAIDELLRAVHSVAKG
;
A
#
# COMPACT_ATOMS: atom_id res chain seq x y z
N MET A 1 -20.69 -13.02 -10.55
CA MET A 1 -20.05 -12.79 -10.45
C MET A 1 -19.61 -11.74 -10.48
N GLY A 2 -19.41 -11.20 -10.80
CA GLY A 2 -18.82 -10.09 -10.83
C GLY A 2 -18.30 -9.79 -9.64
N GLY A 3 -18.15 -10.44 -8.95
CA GLY A 3 -17.70 -10.30 -7.83
C GLY A 3 -17.08 -9.12 -7.33
N ASP A 4 -17.04 -8.99 -6.12
CA ASP A 4 -16.40 -7.88 -5.51
C ASP A 4 -14.91 -8.09 -5.59
N ARG A 5 -14.26 -7.20 -6.32
CA ARG A 5 -12.82 -7.19 -6.36
C ARG A 5 -12.29 -6.53 -5.11
N ALA A 6 -11.25 -7.09 -4.56
CA ALA A 6 -10.54 -6.44 -3.48
C ALA A 6 -9.91 -5.15 -4.00
N THR A 7 -10.01 -4.08 -3.23
CA THR A 7 -9.46 -2.78 -3.60
C THR A 7 -8.16 -2.55 -2.85
N VAL A 8 -7.11 -2.19 -3.60
CA VAL A 8 -5.81 -1.87 -3.04
C VAL A 8 -5.57 -0.38 -3.21
N LEU A 9 -5.20 0.28 -2.12
CA LEU A 9 -4.85 1.70 -2.14
C LEU A 9 -3.33 1.81 -2.26
N VAL A 10 -2.87 2.53 -3.28
CA VAL A 10 -1.44 2.78 -3.49
C VAL A 10 -1.15 4.22 -3.10
N VAL A 11 -0.32 4.41 -2.08
CA VAL A 11 0.04 5.72 -1.57
C VAL A 11 1.52 5.96 -1.87
N ASP A 12 1.79 6.77 -2.89
CA ASP A 12 3.15 7.03 -3.36
C ASP A 12 3.12 8.29 -4.20
N ASP A 13 4.11 9.17 -4.03
CA ASP A 13 4.15 10.41 -4.79
C ASP A 13 4.86 10.25 -6.15
N GLU A 14 5.42 9.08 -6.43
CA GLU A 14 6.07 8.82 -7.72
C GLU A 14 5.08 8.25 -8.73
N PRO A 15 4.78 8.98 -9.82
CA PRO A 15 3.82 8.48 -10.81
C PRO A 15 4.21 7.13 -11.41
N ALA A 16 5.51 6.92 -11.62
CA ALA A 16 5.98 5.66 -12.23
C ALA A 16 5.66 4.46 -11.32
N ILE A 17 5.83 4.62 -10.02
CA ILE A 17 5.54 3.55 -9.08
C ILE A 17 4.04 3.28 -9.02
N ARG A 18 3.23 4.35 -9.00
CA ARG A 18 1.78 4.17 -8.98
C ARG A 18 1.29 3.45 -10.23
N LEU A 19 1.84 3.82 -11.40
CA LEU A 19 1.46 3.16 -12.65
C LEU A 19 1.87 1.69 -12.65
N LEU A 20 3.10 1.41 -12.20
CA LEU A 20 3.60 0.05 -12.13
C LEU A 20 2.67 -0.82 -11.26
N CYS A 21 2.31 -0.30 -10.10
CA CYS A 21 1.44 -1.03 -9.19
C CYS A 21 0.05 -1.21 -9.78
N ARG A 22 -0.52 -0.14 -10.34
CA ARG A 22 -1.86 -0.21 -10.91
C ARG A 22 -1.95 -1.25 -12.01
N VAL A 23 -1.05 -1.17 -13.00
CA VAL A 23 -1.12 -2.07 -14.14
C VAL A 23 -1.04 -3.52 -13.69
N ASN A 24 -0.08 -3.82 -12.83
CA ASN A 24 0.15 -5.21 -12.45
C ASN A 24 -0.91 -5.74 -11.49
N LEU A 25 -1.40 -4.91 -10.59
CA LEU A 25 -2.44 -5.34 -9.68
C LEU A 25 -3.78 -5.52 -10.40
N GLU A 26 -4.08 -4.63 -11.35
CA GLU A 26 -5.32 -4.78 -12.11
C GLU A 26 -5.29 -6.04 -12.97
N LEU A 27 -4.13 -6.39 -13.51
CA LEU A 27 -3.99 -7.64 -14.26
C LEU A 27 -4.28 -8.86 -13.38
N GLU A 28 -4.06 -8.74 -12.08
CA GLU A 28 -4.32 -9.82 -11.13
C GLU A 28 -5.75 -9.80 -10.59
N GLY A 29 -6.56 -8.85 -11.05
CA GLY A 29 -7.95 -8.81 -10.66
C GLY A 29 -8.29 -7.86 -9.52
N TYR A 30 -7.32 -7.11 -9.03
CA TYR A 30 -7.59 -6.13 -7.98
C TYR A 30 -8.13 -4.84 -8.56
N ARG A 31 -8.90 -4.11 -7.75
CA ARG A 31 -9.23 -2.75 -8.06
C ARG A 31 -8.18 -1.86 -7.39
N VAL A 32 -7.73 -0.82 -8.06
CA VAL A 32 -6.67 0.03 -7.54
C VAL A 32 -7.14 1.46 -7.44
N VAL A 33 -6.92 2.09 -6.30
CA VAL A 33 -7.08 3.53 -6.13
C VAL A 33 -5.75 4.10 -5.70
N GLU A 34 -5.49 5.35 -6.04
CA GLU A 34 -4.18 5.96 -5.84
C GLU A 34 -4.28 7.23 -5.01
N ALA A 35 -3.28 7.45 -4.18
CA ALA A 35 -3.15 8.67 -3.42
C ALA A 35 -1.73 9.19 -3.54
N THR A 36 -1.59 10.51 -3.62
CA THR A 36 -0.28 11.16 -3.73
C THR A 36 0.13 11.86 -2.45
N SER A 37 -0.72 11.79 -1.43
CA SER A 37 -0.44 12.40 -0.13
C SER A 37 -1.16 11.60 0.94
N LEU A 38 -0.74 11.81 2.19
CA LEU A 38 -1.40 11.14 3.31
C LEU A 38 -2.83 11.64 3.48
N GLY A 39 -3.07 12.92 3.25
CA GLY A 39 -4.43 13.46 3.34
C GLY A 39 -5.36 12.82 2.34
N GLU A 40 -4.91 12.67 1.10
CA GLU A 40 -5.71 12.00 0.08
C GLU A 40 -5.95 10.55 0.45
N ALA A 41 -4.94 9.88 0.98
CA ALA A 41 -5.08 8.49 1.41
C ALA A 41 -6.16 8.37 2.49
N ARG A 42 -6.15 9.27 3.47
CA ARG A 42 -7.15 9.23 4.54
C ARG A 42 -8.56 9.45 3.99
N ARG A 43 -8.70 10.34 3.02
CA ARG A 43 -9.99 10.59 2.39
C ARG A 43 -10.50 9.33 1.69
N LEU A 44 -9.63 8.68 0.93
CA LEU A 44 -10.02 7.47 0.21
C LEU A 44 -10.36 6.31 1.17
N LEU A 45 -9.61 6.22 2.27
CA LEU A 45 -9.91 5.20 3.27
C LEU A 45 -11.28 5.42 3.92
N ALA A 46 -11.68 6.68 4.08
CA ALA A 46 -12.98 7.00 4.65
C ALA A 46 -14.13 6.75 3.69
N GLU A 47 -13.86 6.75 2.40
CA GLU A 47 -14.91 6.65 1.37
C GLU A 47 -15.29 5.23 0.99
N GLY A 48 -14.45 4.25 1.30
CA GLY A 48 -14.75 2.91 0.84
C GLY A 48 -13.99 1.85 1.61
N THR A 49 -14.20 0.62 1.19
CA THR A 49 -13.54 -0.53 1.81
C THR A 49 -12.25 -0.80 1.08
N ILE A 50 -11.15 -0.72 1.80
CA ILE A 50 -9.82 -0.98 1.27
C ILE A 50 -9.32 -2.30 1.86
N ALA A 51 -8.93 -3.22 0.99
CA ALA A 51 -8.46 -4.54 1.42
C ALA A 51 -6.99 -4.53 1.83
N ALA A 52 -6.20 -3.64 1.24
CA ALA A 52 -4.78 -3.52 1.59
C ALA A 52 -4.27 -2.17 1.12
N VAL A 53 -3.26 -1.67 1.80
CA VAL A 53 -2.62 -0.40 1.45
C VAL A 53 -1.15 -0.66 1.16
N LEU A 54 -0.68 -0.15 0.02
CA LEU A 54 0.74 -0.05 -0.28
C LEU A 54 1.15 1.35 0.13
N LEU A 55 1.98 1.46 1.14
CA LEU A 55 2.31 2.75 1.73
C LEU A 55 3.79 3.04 1.61
N ASP A 56 4.12 4.10 0.85
CA ASP A 56 5.48 4.62 0.82
C ASP A 56 5.69 5.41 2.12
N MET A 57 6.77 5.13 2.82
CA MET A 57 7.03 5.79 4.10
C MET A 57 7.50 7.22 3.94
N ARG A 58 7.88 7.62 2.73
CA ARG A 58 8.25 9.01 2.46
C ARG A 58 7.44 9.51 1.28
N ILE A 59 6.55 10.43 1.55
CA ILE A 59 5.71 11.03 0.52
C ILE A 59 5.89 12.52 0.56
N GLY A 60 6.65 13.08 -0.39
CA GLY A 60 7.00 14.47 -0.35
C GLY A 60 7.77 14.76 0.93
N ASN A 61 7.26 15.66 1.74
CA ASN A 61 7.85 15.98 3.04
C ASN A 61 7.18 15.22 4.20
N GLU A 62 6.24 14.33 3.89
CA GLU A 62 5.50 13.62 4.92
C GLU A 62 6.09 12.24 5.19
N ARG A 63 5.93 11.79 6.41
CA ARG A 63 6.35 10.45 6.78
C ARG A 63 5.11 9.61 7.04
N GLY A 64 5.13 8.39 6.53
CA GLY A 64 3.97 7.51 6.59
C GLY A 64 3.70 6.84 7.93
N GLU A 65 4.57 7.04 8.92
CA GLU A 65 4.45 6.32 10.19
C GLU A 65 3.15 6.57 10.92
N THR A 66 2.65 7.80 10.86
CA THR A 66 1.38 8.13 11.51
C THR A 66 0.23 7.36 10.86
N LEU A 67 0.20 7.36 9.52
CA LEU A 67 -0.84 6.64 8.82
C LEU A 67 -0.72 5.14 9.05
N LEU A 68 0.50 4.63 9.10
CA LEU A 68 0.72 3.21 9.39
C LEU A 68 0.08 2.81 10.72
N GLY A 69 0.30 3.63 11.76
CA GLY A 69 -0.31 3.36 13.05
C GLY A 69 -1.83 3.38 13.02
N GLU A 70 -2.40 4.34 12.28
CA GLU A 70 -3.85 4.44 12.12
C GLU A 70 -4.41 3.20 11.43
N LEU A 71 -3.71 2.74 10.39
CA LEU A 71 -4.17 1.57 9.65
C LEU A 71 -4.09 0.31 10.51
N ARG A 72 -3.00 0.16 11.26
CA ARG A 72 -2.87 -0.98 12.16
C ARG A 72 -4.02 -0.98 13.18
N ASP A 73 -4.31 0.17 13.77
CA ASP A 73 -5.36 0.27 14.77
C ASP A 73 -6.74 -0.01 14.17
N GLY A 74 -6.91 0.32 12.90
CA GLY A 74 -8.17 0.07 12.21
C GLY A 74 -8.26 -1.33 11.60
N GLY A 75 -7.22 -2.14 11.73
CA GLY A 75 -7.23 -3.49 11.19
C GLY A 75 -7.08 -3.58 9.68
N VAL A 76 -6.56 -2.53 9.03
CA VAL A 76 -6.36 -2.52 7.58
C VAL A 76 -4.96 -3.05 7.27
N PRO A 77 -4.84 -4.09 6.45
CA PRO A 77 -3.51 -4.62 6.10
C PRO A 77 -2.66 -3.59 5.36
N VAL A 78 -1.38 -3.50 5.74
CA VAL A 78 -0.47 -2.53 5.15
C VAL A 78 0.81 -3.22 4.67
N ILE A 79 1.18 -2.92 3.44
CA ILE A 79 2.47 -3.29 2.89
C ILE A 79 3.26 -2.01 2.78
N VAL A 80 4.32 -1.89 3.57
CA VAL A 80 5.16 -0.70 3.54
C VAL A 80 6.19 -0.85 2.43
N VAL A 81 6.36 0.21 1.64
CA VAL A 81 7.36 0.25 0.57
C VAL A 81 8.40 1.28 0.98
N THR A 82 9.66 0.88 1.04
CA THR A 82 10.69 1.75 1.59
C THR A 82 12.06 1.47 0.98
N GLY A 83 12.96 2.43 1.12
CA GLY A 83 14.35 2.21 0.79
C GLY A 83 15.00 1.27 1.79
N SER A 84 16.08 0.61 1.37
CA SER A 84 16.70 -0.45 2.18
C SER A 84 17.18 0.01 3.55
N ALA A 85 17.51 1.28 3.69
CA ALA A 85 18.05 1.78 4.94
C ALA A 85 17.04 1.80 6.08
N GLU A 86 15.77 1.67 5.79
CA GLU A 86 14.72 1.77 6.80
C GLU A 86 14.01 0.45 7.11
N ILE A 87 14.48 -0.64 6.53
CA ILE A 87 13.81 -1.93 6.70
C ILE A 87 13.78 -2.39 8.16
N ASP A 88 14.81 -2.03 8.92
CA ASP A 88 14.90 -2.45 10.32
C ASP A 88 14.30 -1.44 11.30
N ALA A 89 13.59 -0.44 10.80
CA ALA A 89 13.01 0.57 11.67
C ALA A 89 11.94 -0.02 12.59
N GLU A 90 11.73 0.66 13.71
CA GLU A 90 10.75 0.20 14.69
C GLU A 90 9.35 0.02 14.12
N TRP A 91 8.99 0.88 13.18
CA TRP A 91 7.64 0.82 12.59
C TRP A 91 7.41 -0.46 11.80
N ALA A 92 8.47 -1.18 11.43
CA ALA A 92 8.31 -2.38 10.61
C ALA A 92 7.41 -3.43 11.28
N LYS A 93 7.38 -3.46 12.59
CA LYS A 93 6.53 -4.41 13.31
C LYS A 93 5.04 -4.13 13.13
N ASP A 94 4.70 -2.91 12.73
CA ASP A 94 3.30 -2.52 12.53
C ASP A 94 2.83 -2.78 11.10
N ALA A 95 3.72 -3.18 10.22
CA ALA A 95 3.39 -3.48 8.83
C ALA A 95 3.13 -4.98 8.68
N ASP A 96 2.21 -5.32 7.80
CA ASP A 96 1.95 -6.73 7.49
C ASP A 96 3.00 -7.30 6.56
N ALA A 97 3.61 -6.44 5.75
CA ALA A 97 4.71 -6.83 4.88
C ALA A 97 5.53 -5.59 4.56
N VAL A 98 6.78 -5.80 4.18
CA VAL A 98 7.68 -4.70 3.82
C VAL A 98 8.34 -5.05 2.48
N LEU A 99 8.28 -4.11 1.54
CA LEU A 99 8.95 -4.24 0.25
C LEU A 99 10.06 -3.22 0.17
N GLY A 100 11.27 -3.66 -0.11
CA GLY A 100 12.40 -2.74 -0.34
C GLY A 100 12.42 -2.26 -1.77
N LYS A 101 12.66 -0.98 -1.98
CA LYS A 101 12.83 -0.42 -3.32
C LYS A 101 14.27 -0.59 -3.77
N PRO A 102 14.50 -1.01 -4.99
CA PRO A 102 13.52 -1.44 -5.99
C PRO A 102 12.99 -2.84 -5.68
N PHE A 103 11.75 -3.10 -6.04
CA PHE A 103 11.17 -4.43 -5.84
C PHE A 103 10.79 -5.03 -7.19
N ALA A 104 10.74 -6.36 -7.24
CA ALA A 104 10.29 -7.06 -8.42
C ALA A 104 8.77 -7.16 -8.42
N ILE A 105 8.18 -7.26 -9.61
CA ILE A 105 6.73 -7.34 -9.73
C ILE A 105 6.17 -8.55 -8.97
N ASP A 106 6.84 -9.69 -9.08
CA ASP A 106 6.34 -10.88 -8.37
C ASP A 106 6.42 -10.72 -6.85
N GLU A 107 7.37 -9.94 -6.34
CA GLU A 107 7.40 -9.63 -4.92
C GLU A 107 6.20 -8.79 -4.51
N LEU A 108 5.87 -7.79 -5.32
CA LEU A 108 4.70 -6.96 -5.08
C LEU A 108 3.43 -7.81 -5.06
N LEU A 109 3.24 -8.62 -6.09
CA LEU A 109 2.02 -9.41 -6.21
C LEU A 109 1.90 -10.42 -5.07
N ARG A 110 3.01 -11.01 -4.69
CA ARG A 110 3.01 -11.98 -3.60
C ARG A 110 2.65 -11.33 -2.28
N ALA A 111 3.21 -10.14 -2.02
CA ALA A 111 2.92 -9.41 -0.80
C ALA A 111 1.45 -9.02 -0.72
N VAL A 112 0.92 -8.46 -1.80
CA VAL A 112 -0.50 -8.06 -1.83
C VAL A 112 -1.39 -9.27 -1.67
N HIS A 113 -1.09 -10.33 -2.39
CA HIS A 113 -1.91 -11.55 -2.35
C HIS A 113 -1.94 -12.17 -0.95
N SER A 114 -0.83 -12.05 -0.21
CA SER A 114 -0.76 -12.65 1.11
C SER A 114 -1.59 -11.89 2.15
N VAL A 115 -1.81 -10.58 1.96
CA VAL A 115 -2.51 -9.76 2.96
C VAL A 115 -3.91 -9.33 2.51
N ALA A 116 -4.15 -9.18 1.23
CA ALA A 116 -5.44 -8.74 0.70
C ALA A 116 -6.35 -9.93 0.48
N LYS A 117 -6.84 -10.47 1.56
CA LYS A 117 -7.68 -11.66 1.46
C LYS A 117 -9.10 -11.24 1.20
N GLY A 118 -9.34 -10.89 0.02
CA GLY A 118 -10.67 -10.46 -0.22
C GLY A 118 -11.45 -11.35 -1.10
#